data_2b2dd52c2ef7444343e295603170e221
#
_entry.id   2b2dd52c2ef7444343e295603170e221
#
_cell.length_a   1.000
_cell.length_b   1.000
_cell.length_c   1.000
_cell.angle_alpha   90.00
_cell.angle_beta   90.00
_cell.angle_gamma   90.00
#
_symmetry.space_group_name_H-M   'P 1'
#
loop_
_entity.id
_entity.type
_entity.pdbx_description
1 polymer ?
#
loop_
_entity_poly.entity_id
_entity_poly.type
_entity_poly.pdbx_seq_one_letter_code
_entity_poly.pdbx_strand_id
1 'polypeptide(L)'
;MSEEIKEQETAEAKVAEETPAAGEKKSFNPKRWQMVVGIIVIVIVVAGIGFGVWHEQPSFCNSICHTPMDKYVEGYTNDDTTLAYQHGHADGSNTTAASTLKEGVSDSSMTCLTCHTPKMDEQLTEAISWVGGNYTVDQDGSPVISEPSYTANKEFCTQCHDYEKVIAATEHYWGEDEEANPHASHQGELECSSCHNVHGTSTLMCSSCHNFDVPEGWQTVGEAQATAQAE
;
A
#
# COMPACT_ATOMS: atom_id res chain seq x y z
N MET A 1 58.29 8.86 79.51
CA MET A 1 58.64 10.27 79.60
C MET A 1 57.56 10.98 78.75
N SER A 2 56.70 11.48 79.54
CA SER A 2 56.23 12.86 79.72
C SER A 2 55.24 13.27 78.64
N GLU A 3 53.97 13.28 78.99
CA GLU A 3 53.14 14.42 79.38
C GLU A 3 53.04 15.46 78.23
N GLU A 4 51.90 15.88 77.80
CA GLU A 4 50.96 16.68 78.62
C GLU A 4 49.56 16.74 77.91
N ILE A 5 48.60 16.68 78.79
CA ILE A 5 47.20 16.99 78.67
C ILE A 5 47.03 18.48 78.42
N LYS A 6 46.12 18.91 77.59
CA LYS A 6 45.27 20.08 77.72
C LYS A 6 44.06 19.96 76.80
N GLU A 7 42.95 19.73 77.35
CA GLU A 7 41.89 20.66 77.81
C GLU A 7 41.03 21.20 76.69
N GLN A 8 39.91 20.63 76.62
CA GLN A 8 38.56 21.16 76.48
C GLN A 8 38.43 22.64 76.11
N GLU A 9 37.71 22.84 75.02
CA GLU A 9 36.72 23.93 74.97
C GLU A 9 35.52 23.57 74.20
N THR A 10 34.39 23.46 74.84
CA THR A 10 33.04 23.32 74.38
C THR A 10 32.62 24.53 73.57
N ALA A 11 32.27 24.29 72.28
CA ALA A 11 31.48 25.26 71.55
C ALA A 11 30.17 24.56 71.14
N GLU A 12 29.11 24.89 71.84
CA GLU A 12 27.72 24.66 71.42
C GLU A 12 27.48 25.36 70.10
N ALA A 13 27.43 24.59 69.02
CA ALA A 13 26.91 25.05 67.72
C ALA A 13 25.40 24.76 67.72
N LYS A 14 24.60 25.81 67.80
CA LYS A 14 23.16 25.83 67.56
C LYS A 14 22.80 25.04 66.30
N VAL A 15 22.06 23.98 66.51
CA VAL A 15 21.30 23.33 65.48
C VAL A 15 20.21 24.32 65.07
N ALA A 16 20.40 24.98 63.90
CA ALA A 16 19.34 25.70 63.24
C ALA A 16 18.43 24.66 62.59
N GLU A 17 17.26 24.51 63.18
CA GLU A 17 16.13 23.74 62.65
C GLU A 17 15.69 24.40 61.35
N GLU A 18 16.19 23.90 60.22
CA GLU A 18 15.64 24.22 58.89
C GLU A 18 14.26 23.58 58.76
N THR A 19 13.24 24.38 58.96
CA THR A 19 11.86 24.07 58.63
C THR A 19 11.81 23.81 57.11
N PRO A 20 11.40 22.62 56.62
CA PRO A 20 11.25 22.41 55.19
C PRO A 20 10.19 23.36 54.66
N ALA A 21 10.56 24.20 53.72
CA ALA A 21 9.66 25.10 53.01
C ALA A 21 8.47 24.27 52.49
N ALA A 22 7.28 24.63 52.93
CA ALA A 22 6.04 24.03 52.49
C ALA A 22 5.95 24.19 50.97
N GLY A 23 6.20 23.08 50.25
CA GLY A 23 6.02 23.04 48.81
C GLY A 23 4.61 23.50 48.47
N GLU A 24 4.50 24.54 47.67
CA GLU A 24 3.22 25.02 47.15
C GLU A 24 2.49 23.84 46.52
N LYS A 25 1.46 23.35 47.17
CA LYS A 25 0.52 22.40 46.59
C LYS A 25 -0.18 23.13 45.47
N LYS A 26 0.30 22.94 44.22
CA LYS A 26 -0.41 23.42 43.05
C LYS A 26 -1.85 22.92 43.12
N SER A 27 -2.76 23.82 43.30
CA SER A 27 -4.19 23.57 43.40
C SER A 27 -4.63 22.87 42.08
N PHE A 28 -4.96 21.59 42.18
CA PHE A 28 -5.52 20.83 41.08
C PHE A 28 -6.91 21.37 40.75
N ASN A 29 -7.04 22.07 39.63
CA ASN A 29 -8.33 22.58 39.17
C ASN A 29 -9.00 21.52 38.23
N PRO A 30 -10.00 20.77 38.70
CA PRO A 30 -10.59 19.68 37.97
C PRO A 30 -11.23 20.14 36.66
N LYS A 31 -11.74 21.34 36.58
CA LYS A 31 -12.32 21.90 35.34
C LYS A 31 -11.25 22.15 34.28
N ARG A 32 -10.08 22.63 34.63
CA ARG A 32 -8.97 22.84 33.72
C ARG A 32 -8.40 21.51 33.23
N TRP A 33 -8.29 20.53 34.11
CA TRP A 33 -7.82 19.20 33.75
C TRP A 33 -8.79 18.49 32.81
N GLN A 34 -10.10 18.56 33.04
CA GLN A 34 -11.12 18.03 32.14
C GLN A 34 -11.06 18.68 30.74
N MET A 35 -10.83 19.99 30.66
CA MET A 35 -10.63 20.70 29.43
C MET A 35 -9.38 20.21 28.68
N VAL A 36 -8.26 20.05 29.38
CA VAL A 36 -7.02 19.53 28.78
C VAL A 36 -7.20 18.11 28.25
N VAL A 37 -7.84 17.23 29.05
CA VAL A 37 -8.15 15.85 28.60
C VAL A 37 -9.09 15.87 27.42
N GLY A 38 -10.11 16.70 27.42
CA GLY A 38 -11.03 16.86 26.27
C GLY A 38 -10.30 17.28 24.99
N ILE A 39 -9.38 18.25 25.09
CA ILE A 39 -8.56 18.68 23.96
C ILE A 39 -7.66 17.54 23.47
N ILE A 40 -7.01 16.81 24.37
CA ILE A 40 -6.15 15.67 24.01
C ILE A 40 -6.97 14.60 23.29
N VAL A 41 -8.15 14.27 23.78
CA VAL A 41 -9.04 13.29 23.12
C VAL A 41 -9.43 13.76 21.73
N ILE A 42 -9.81 15.03 21.56
CA ILE A 42 -10.14 15.59 20.25
C ILE A 42 -8.93 15.49 19.29
N VAL A 43 -7.74 15.86 19.76
CA VAL A 43 -6.51 15.78 18.94
C VAL A 43 -6.22 14.34 18.54
N ILE A 44 -6.37 13.37 19.43
CA ILE A 44 -6.17 11.94 19.12
C ILE A 44 -7.20 11.47 18.08
N VAL A 45 -8.46 11.86 18.22
CA VAL A 45 -9.51 11.48 17.26
C VAL A 45 -9.25 12.09 15.89
N VAL A 46 -8.92 13.37 15.83
CA VAL A 46 -8.61 14.05 14.56
C VAL A 46 -7.36 13.45 13.91
N ALA A 47 -6.32 13.20 14.70
CA ALA A 47 -5.09 12.55 14.22
C ALA A 47 -5.36 11.13 13.71
N GLY A 48 -6.21 10.36 14.42
CA GLY A 48 -6.60 9.00 14.01
C GLY A 48 -7.39 8.98 12.71
N ILE A 49 -8.35 9.90 12.55
CA ILE A 49 -9.10 10.05 11.29
C ILE A 49 -8.16 10.46 10.16
N GLY A 50 -7.30 11.47 10.38
CA GLY A 50 -6.34 11.93 9.39
C GLY A 50 -5.36 10.84 8.97
N PHE A 51 -4.88 10.04 9.93
CA PHE A 51 -4.04 8.88 9.66
C PHE A 51 -4.78 7.82 8.83
N GLY A 52 -6.04 7.50 9.18
CA GLY A 52 -6.85 6.55 8.43
C GLY A 52 -7.05 6.95 6.97
N VAL A 53 -7.40 8.22 6.73
CA VAL A 53 -7.53 8.75 5.37
C VAL A 53 -6.21 8.70 4.60
N TRP A 54 -5.09 9.07 5.25
CA TRP A 54 -3.78 9.02 4.61
C TRP A 54 -3.31 7.59 4.33
N HIS A 55 -3.62 6.65 5.23
CA HIS A 55 -3.28 5.23 5.06
C HIS A 55 -3.89 4.59 3.78
N GLU A 56 -5.02 5.11 3.30
CA GLU A 56 -5.65 4.66 2.05
C GLU A 56 -5.02 5.28 0.80
N GLN A 57 -4.14 6.27 0.95
CA GLN A 57 -3.53 6.94 -0.20
C GLN A 57 -2.23 6.25 -0.65
N PRO A 58 -1.93 6.23 -1.97
CA PRO A 58 -0.66 5.71 -2.48
C PRO A 58 0.56 6.37 -1.84
N SER A 59 0.43 7.66 -1.49
CA SER A 59 1.49 8.42 -0.80
C SER A 59 1.87 7.86 0.57
N PHE A 60 0.97 7.14 1.26
CA PHE A 60 1.31 6.46 2.51
C PHE A 60 2.33 5.35 2.26
N CYS A 61 2.03 4.45 1.32
CA CYS A 61 2.91 3.33 0.98
C CYS A 61 4.28 3.84 0.52
N ASN A 62 4.28 4.88 -0.34
CA ASN A 62 5.52 5.49 -0.82
C ASN A 62 6.32 6.19 0.29
N SER A 63 5.67 6.81 1.27
CA SER A 63 6.36 7.49 2.38
C SER A 63 6.96 6.54 3.40
N ILE A 64 6.33 5.39 3.63
CA ILE A 64 6.75 4.41 4.65
C ILE A 64 7.75 3.41 4.07
N CYS A 65 7.45 2.86 2.88
CA CYS A 65 8.25 1.83 2.23
C CYS A 65 8.86 2.32 0.90
N HIS A 66 9.09 3.61 0.74
CA HIS A 66 9.40 4.34 -0.49
C HIS A 66 10.09 3.52 -1.59
N THR A 67 11.30 3.02 -1.39
CA THR A 67 12.05 2.34 -2.47
C THR A 67 11.34 1.10 -3.04
N PRO A 68 10.81 0.15 -2.24
CA PRO A 68 10.08 -1.00 -2.79
C PRO A 68 8.76 -0.61 -3.44
N MET A 69 8.18 0.52 -3.06
CA MET A 69 6.86 0.95 -3.54
C MET A 69 6.91 1.96 -4.68
N ASP A 70 8.07 2.54 -4.97
CA ASP A 70 8.21 3.62 -5.95
C ASP A 70 7.63 3.25 -7.32
N LYS A 71 7.98 2.09 -7.88
CA LYS A 71 7.48 1.63 -9.18
C LYS A 71 5.97 1.37 -9.22
N TYR A 72 5.42 0.85 -8.12
CA TYR A 72 3.99 0.53 -8.03
C TYR A 72 3.15 1.80 -7.87
N VAL A 73 3.63 2.76 -7.09
CA VAL A 73 2.97 4.06 -6.92
C VAL A 73 3.07 4.89 -8.20
N GLU A 74 4.22 4.85 -8.89
CA GLU A 74 4.40 5.51 -10.19
C GLU A 74 3.44 4.91 -11.23
N GLY A 75 3.39 3.57 -11.35
CA GLY A 75 2.47 2.88 -12.26
C GLY A 75 1.00 3.20 -11.97
N TYR A 76 0.61 3.25 -10.70
CA TYR A 76 -0.75 3.63 -10.31
C TYR A 76 -1.09 5.10 -10.62
N THR A 77 -0.10 6.00 -10.53
CA THR A 77 -0.35 7.45 -10.59
C THR A 77 -0.21 8.03 -12.00
N ASN A 78 0.76 7.53 -12.77
CA ASN A 78 1.22 8.19 -13.99
C ASN A 78 1.28 7.28 -15.23
N ASP A 79 1.20 5.96 -15.09
CA ASP A 79 1.32 5.03 -16.21
C ASP A 79 -0.05 4.48 -16.61
N ASP A 80 -0.67 5.10 -17.60
CA ASP A 80 -2.00 4.76 -18.12
C ASP A 80 -2.05 3.40 -18.86
N THR A 81 -0.92 2.76 -19.08
CA THR A 81 -0.86 1.40 -19.66
C THR A 81 -1.08 0.31 -18.61
N THR A 82 -1.00 0.65 -17.31
CA THR A 82 -1.19 -0.32 -16.21
C THR A 82 -2.65 -0.47 -15.84
N LEU A 83 -3.06 -1.69 -15.43
CA LEU A 83 -4.40 -1.88 -14.87
C LEU A 83 -4.59 -1.17 -13.53
N ALA A 84 -3.52 -1.01 -12.75
CA ALA A 84 -3.55 -0.26 -11.51
C ALA A 84 -3.98 1.19 -11.75
N TYR A 85 -3.44 1.84 -12.78
CA TYR A 85 -3.87 3.18 -13.20
C TYR A 85 -5.32 3.19 -13.65
N GLN A 86 -5.71 2.26 -14.55
CA GLN A 86 -7.06 2.17 -15.09
C GLN A 86 -8.11 2.03 -13.98
N HIS A 87 -7.87 1.16 -13.00
CA HIS A 87 -8.76 0.99 -11.85
C HIS A 87 -8.71 2.19 -10.88
N GLY A 88 -7.52 2.76 -10.68
CA GLY A 88 -7.34 3.92 -9.80
C GLY A 88 -8.02 5.20 -10.32
N HIS A 89 -8.18 5.31 -11.63
CA HIS A 89 -8.75 6.47 -12.31
C HIS A 89 -10.11 6.18 -12.98
N ALA A 90 -10.73 5.03 -12.66
CA ALA A 90 -12.05 4.68 -13.14
C ALA A 90 -13.08 5.75 -12.72
N ASP A 91 -13.80 6.28 -13.68
CA ASP A 91 -14.81 7.36 -13.50
C ASP A 91 -16.17 7.01 -14.14
N GLY A 92 -16.33 5.75 -14.57
CA GLY A 92 -17.53 5.26 -15.25
C GLY A 92 -17.62 5.66 -16.72
N SER A 93 -16.60 6.32 -17.28
CA SER A 93 -16.61 6.75 -18.69
C SER A 93 -16.29 5.61 -19.65
N ASN A 94 -15.55 4.58 -19.19
CA ASN A 94 -15.24 3.39 -19.99
C ASN A 94 -16.42 2.40 -19.99
N THR A 95 -17.33 2.58 -20.94
CA THR A 95 -18.55 1.77 -21.02
C THR A 95 -18.27 0.28 -21.27
N THR A 96 -17.19 -0.07 -21.94
CA THR A 96 -16.79 -1.47 -22.16
C THR A 96 -16.37 -2.10 -20.83
N ALA A 97 -15.47 -1.46 -20.06
CA ALA A 97 -15.07 -1.94 -18.76
C ALA A 97 -16.27 -2.04 -17.80
N ALA A 98 -17.08 -1.00 -17.72
CA ALA A 98 -18.29 -0.96 -16.88
C ALA A 98 -19.28 -2.09 -17.23
N SER A 99 -19.41 -2.46 -18.52
CA SER A 99 -20.31 -3.52 -18.96
C SER A 99 -19.90 -4.92 -18.49
N THR A 100 -18.64 -5.11 -18.12
CA THR A 100 -18.12 -6.39 -17.63
C THR A 100 -18.34 -6.62 -16.14
N LEU A 101 -18.79 -5.59 -15.41
CA LEU A 101 -18.97 -5.67 -13.96
C LEU A 101 -20.20 -6.49 -13.56
N LYS A 102 -20.09 -7.15 -12.42
CA LYS A 102 -21.21 -7.80 -11.77
C LYS A 102 -22.27 -6.79 -11.36
N GLU A 103 -23.51 -7.27 -11.23
CA GLU A 103 -24.59 -6.42 -10.75
C GLU A 103 -24.29 -5.89 -9.33
N GLY A 104 -24.44 -4.59 -9.16
CA GLY A 104 -24.18 -3.91 -7.89
C GLY A 104 -22.72 -3.49 -7.66
N VAL A 105 -21.80 -3.85 -8.57
CA VAL A 105 -20.42 -3.34 -8.55
C VAL A 105 -20.37 -2.01 -9.31
N SER A 106 -19.79 -0.99 -8.69
CA SER A 106 -19.65 0.34 -9.29
C SER A 106 -18.33 0.48 -10.02
N ASP A 107 -18.37 1.04 -11.22
CA ASP A 107 -17.18 1.51 -11.93
C ASP A 107 -16.75 2.86 -11.34
N SER A 108 -15.90 2.81 -10.33
CA SER A 108 -15.38 3.97 -9.63
C SER A 108 -13.93 3.74 -9.24
N SER A 109 -13.19 4.83 -9.05
CA SER A 109 -11.78 4.77 -8.68
C SER A 109 -11.55 3.88 -7.45
N MET A 110 -10.55 3.03 -7.55
CA MET A 110 -10.13 2.08 -6.53
C MET A 110 -8.80 2.51 -5.93
N THR A 111 -8.64 2.34 -4.63
CA THR A 111 -7.34 2.53 -3.97
C THR A 111 -6.54 1.22 -3.96
N CYS A 112 -5.25 1.30 -3.65
CA CYS A 112 -4.40 0.12 -3.52
C CYS A 112 -5.02 -0.92 -2.57
N LEU A 113 -5.64 -0.46 -1.47
CA LEU A 113 -6.24 -1.32 -0.46
C LEU A 113 -7.56 -1.98 -0.90
N THR A 114 -8.13 -1.58 -2.03
CA THR A 114 -9.29 -2.28 -2.61
C THR A 114 -8.88 -3.67 -3.12
N CYS A 115 -7.68 -3.78 -3.70
CA CYS A 115 -7.10 -5.03 -4.17
C CYS A 115 -6.21 -5.68 -3.11
N HIS A 116 -5.41 -4.90 -2.39
CA HIS A 116 -4.51 -5.35 -1.34
C HIS A 116 -5.16 -5.20 0.03
N THR A 117 -5.95 -6.19 0.47
CA THR A 117 -6.56 -6.16 1.79
C THR A 117 -5.47 -6.18 2.86
N PRO A 118 -5.34 -5.11 3.68
CA PRO A 118 -4.26 -5.01 4.64
C PRO A 118 -4.42 -6.03 5.76
N LYS A 119 -3.39 -6.83 6.00
CA LYS A 119 -3.26 -7.68 7.16
C LYS A 119 -2.16 -7.11 8.05
N MET A 120 -2.50 -6.78 9.29
CA MET A 120 -1.59 -6.09 10.21
C MET A 120 -0.31 -6.88 10.52
N ASP A 121 -0.41 -8.20 10.58
CA ASP A 121 0.74 -9.10 10.79
C ASP A 121 1.66 -9.12 9.58
N GLU A 122 1.14 -9.14 8.37
CA GLU A 122 1.91 -9.05 7.13
C GLU A 122 2.62 -7.69 7.05
N GLN A 123 1.88 -6.58 7.20
CA GLN A 123 2.45 -5.23 7.16
C GLN A 123 3.56 -5.02 8.20
N LEU A 124 3.37 -5.55 9.42
CA LEU A 124 4.38 -5.46 10.46
C LEU A 124 5.63 -6.29 10.11
N THR A 125 5.44 -7.50 9.57
CA THR A 125 6.53 -8.37 9.15
C THR A 125 7.33 -7.75 8.01
N GLU A 126 6.65 -7.18 7.02
CA GLU A 126 7.26 -6.48 5.90
C GLU A 126 8.05 -5.25 6.37
N ALA A 127 7.45 -4.43 7.26
CA ALA A 127 8.14 -3.27 7.82
C ALA A 127 9.41 -3.67 8.61
N ILE A 128 9.35 -4.74 9.41
CA ILE A 128 10.51 -5.27 10.14
C ILE A 128 11.57 -5.79 9.16
N SER A 129 11.16 -6.52 8.12
CA SER A 129 12.04 -7.05 7.09
C SER A 129 12.75 -5.92 6.33
N TRP A 130 12.00 -4.87 5.96
CA TRP A 130 12.55 -3.69 5.31
C TRP A 130 13.59 -2.97 6.18
N VAL A 131 13.23 -2.63 7.41
CA VAL A 131 14.14 -1.94 8.34
C VAL A 131 15.36 -2.80 8.69
N GLY A 132 15.18 -4.12 8.76
CA GLY A 132 16.24 -5.10 9.04
C GLY A 132 17.13 -5.42 7.85
N GLY A 133 16.82 -4.95 6.64
CA GLY A 133 17.53 -5.28 5.41
C GLY A 133 17.33 -6.75 4.97
N ASN A 134 16.26 -7.39 5.43
CA ASN A 134 15.93 -8.77 5.10
C ASN A 134 14.98 -8.83 3.90
N TYR A 135 15.47 -8.47 2.73
CA TYR A 135 14.72 -8.50 1.47
C TYR A 135 15.63 -9.02 0.34
N THR A 136 15.02 -9.52 -0.72
CA THR A 136 15.71 -9.87 -1.96
C THR A 136 15.61 -8.70 -2.94
N VAL A 137 16.34 -8.79 -4.04
CA VAL A 137 16.30 -7.80 -5.13
C VAL A 137 15.86 -8.55 -6.37
N ASP A 138 14.87 -8.05 -7.07
CA ASP A 138 14.43 -8.61 -8.33
C ASP A 138 15.36 -8.23 -9.51
N GLN A 139 14.99 -8.60 -10.74
CA GLN A 139 15.86 -8.42 -11.91
C GLN A 139 16.07 -6.95 -12.28
N ASP A 140 15.12 -6.08 -11.95
CA ASP A 140 15.21 -4.62 -12.20
C ASP A 140 15.88 -3.86 -11.06
N GLY A 141 16.38 -4.58 -10.03
CA GLY A 141 17.03 -3.99 -8.88
C GLY A 141 16.08 -3.52 -7.79
N SER A 142 14.79 -3.76 -7.92
CA SER A 142 13.80 -3.36 -6.92
C SER A 142 13.79 -4.32 -5.73
N PRO A 143 13.71 -3.82 -4.49
CA PRO A 143 13.60 -4.67 -3.32
C PRO A 143 12.29 -5.43 -3.28
N VAL A 144 12.35 -6.74 -3.04
CA VAL A 144 11.21 -7.63 -2.80
C VAL A 144 11.21 -8.03 -1.34
N ILE A 145 10.21 -7.57 -0.60
CA ILE A 145 10.12 -7.76 0.86
C ILE A 145 9.43 -9.07 1.19
N SER A 146 8.43 -9.44 0.40
CA SER A 146 7.69 -10.69 0.56
C SER A 146 7.30 -11.25 -0.80
N GLU A 147 7.11 -12.57 -0.87
CA GLU A 147 6.43 -13.16 -2.02
C GLU A 147 5.01 -12.56 -2.12
N PRO A 148 4.53 -12.25 -3.33
CA PRO A 148 3.21 -11.69 -3.50
C PRO A 148 2.17 -12.66 -2.92
N SER A 149 1.51 -12.23 -1.82
CA SER A 149 0.43 -13.00 -1.20
C SER A 149 -0.85 -12.99 -2.05
N TYR A 150 -0.86 -12.21 -3.12
CA TYR A 150 -1.97 -12.07 -4.05
C TYR A 150 -1.52 -12.48 -5.45
N THR A 151 -2.10 -13.54 -5.94
CA THR A 151 -2.04 -13.88 -7.37
C THR A 151 -3.25 -13.24 -8.05
N ALA A 152 -3.02 -12.43 -9.08
CA ALA A 152 -4.07 -11.89 -9.93
C ALA A 152 -4.64 -13.01 -10.82
N ASN A 153 -5.18 -14.05 -10.18
CA ASN A 153 -5.85 -15.17 -10.84
C ASN A 153 -7.28 -14.80 -11.22
N LYS A 154 -7.91 -15.66 -11.99
CA LYS A 154 -9.29 -15.47 -12.43
C LYS A 154 -10.27 -15.29 -11.27
N GLU A 155 -10.10 -16.04 -10.18
CA GLU A 155 -10.98 -15.95 -9.00
C GLU A 155 -10.91 -14.57 -8.34
N PHE A 156 -9.73 -13.95 -8.30
CA PHE A 156 -9.56 -12.62 -7.75
C PHE A 156 -10.29 -11.57 -8.58
N CYS A 157 -10.06 -11.54 -9.88
CA CYS A 157 -10.68 -10.57 -10.79
C CYS A 157 -12.19 -10.74 -10.87
N THR A 158 -12.65 -11.99 -10.86
CA THR A 158 -14.08 -12.30 -10.93
C THR A 158 -14.85 -12.06 -9.63
N GLN A 159 -14.24 -11.53 -8.58
CA GLN A 159 -14.99 -10.95 -7.47
C GLN A 159 -15.84 -9.76 -7.93
N CYS A 160 -15.32 -8.96 -8.85
CA CYS A 160 -15.98 -7.78 -9.40
C CYS A 160 -16.45 -7.96 -10.84
N HIS A 161 -15.66 -8.66 -11.69
CA HIS A 161 -15.99 -8.89 -13.07
C HIS A 161 -16.85 -10.15 -13.26
N ASP A 162 -17.82 -10.05 -14.16
CA ASP A 162 -18.63 -11.18 -14.60
C ASP A 162 -17.98 -11.75 -15.88
N TYR A 163 -17.48 -12.98 -15.80
CA TYR A 163 -16.72 -13.59 -16.90
C TYR A 163 -17.54 -13.75 -18.18
N GLU A 164 -18.82 -14.08 -18.10
CA GLU A 164 -19.70 -14.18 -19.27
C GLU A 164 -19.87 -12.80 -19.95
N LYS A 165 -19.97 -11.75 -19.13
CA LYS A 165 -20.02 -10.38 -19.68
C LYS A 165 -18.68 -9.97 -20.29
N VAL A 166 -17.54 -10.41 -19.74
CA VAL A 166 -16.23 -10.19 -20.33
C VAL A 166 -16.14 -10.84 -21.68
N ILE A 167 -16.58 -12.10 -21.82
CA ILE A 167 -16.64 -12.80 -23.11
C ILE A 167 -17.51 -12.02 -24.11
N ALA A 168 -18.70 -11.61 -23.69
CA ALA A 168 -19.63 -10.90 -24.57
C ALA A 168 -19.09 -9.52 -25.00
N ALA A 169 -18.42 -8.80 -24.10
CA ALA A 169 -17.88 -7.47 -24.38
C ALA A 169 -16.68 -7.50 -25.33
N THR A 170 -16.02 -8.64 -25.47
CA THR A 170 -14.81 -8.81 -26.30
C THR A 170 -15.01 -9.66 -27.54
N GLU A 171 -16.26 -10.03 -27.86
CA GLU A 171 -16.61 -10.91 -28.95
C GLU A 171 -16.11 -10.44 -30.34
N HIS A 172 -15.98 -9.13 -30.54
CA HIS A 172 -15.60 -8.53 -31.83
C HIS A 172 -14.29 -7.75 -31.76
N TYR A 173 -13.41 -8.09 -30.84
CA TYR A 173 -12.26 -7.23 -30.52
C TYR A 173 -11.06 -7.41 -31.47
N TRP A 174 -11.05 -8.39 -32.42
CA TRP A 174 -9.79 -8.84 -33.03
C TRP A 174 -9.77 -8.71 -34.53
N GLY A 175 -9.13 -7.66 -35.02
CA GLY A 175 -8.51 -7.49 -36.33
C GLY A 175 -9.16 -8.23 -37.53
N GLU A 176 -8.31 -8.77 -38.39
CA GLU A 176 -8.74 -9.47 -39.62
C GLU A 176 -9.45 -10.82 -39.35
N ASP A 177 -9.24 -11.44 -38.19
CA ASP A 177 -9.91 -12.67 -37.75
C ASP A 177 -11.07 -12.33 -36.82
N GLU A 178 -12.17 -11.85 -37.37
CA GLU A 178 -13.37 -11.36 -36.67
C GLU A 178 -14.04 -12.39 -35.73
N GLU A 179 -13.66 -13.66 -35.78
CA GLU A 179 -14.22 -14.74 -34.96
C GLU A 179 -13.39 -15.06 -33.71
N ALA A 180 -12.24 -14.43 -33.53
CA ALA A 180 -11.38 -14.72 -32.38
C ALA A 180 -11.75 -13.89 -31.18
N ASN A 181 -12.24 -14.54 -30.13
CA ASN A 181 -12.46 -13.92 -28.82
C ASN A 181 -11.34 -14.37 -27.85
N PRO A 182 -10.56 -13.44 -27.27
CA PRO A 182 -9.44 -13.80 -26.38
C PRO A 182 -9.90 -14.51 -25.11
N HIS A 183 -11.11 -14.21 -24.65
CA HIS A 183 -11.68 -14.79 -23.43
C HIS A 183 -12.47 -16.08 -23.69
N ALA A 184 -12.68 -16.44 -24.97
CA ALA A 184 -13.26 -17.71 -25.40
C ALA A 184 -12.31 -18.43 -26.36
N SER A 185 -11.02 -18.45 -26.06
CA SER A 185 -9.97 -18.96 -26.94
C SER A 185 -9.93 -20.49 -27.00
N HIS A 186 -9.32 -21.03 -28.05
CA HIS A 186 -9.06 -22.47 -28.23
C HIS A 186 -8.06 -23.02 -27.16
N GLN A 187 -7.37 -22.17 -26.42
CA GLN A 187 -6.51 -22.57 -25.31
C GLN A 187 -7.29 -22.94 -24.06
N GLY A 188 -8.62 -22.76 -24.07
CA GLY A 188 -9.48 -22.93 -22.90
C GLY A 188 -9.50 -21.70 -22.01
N GLU A 189 -9.90 -21.90 -20.76
CA GLU A 189 -9.90 -20.81 -19.76
C GLU A 189 -8.48 -20.48 -19.33
N LEU A 190 -8.10 -19.22 -19.51
CA LEU A 190 -6.80 -18.68 -19.11
C LEU A 190 -6.95 -17.86 -17.84
N GLU A 191 -5.88 -17.79 -17.06
CA GLU A 191 -5.80 -16.84 -15.94
C GLU A 191 -5.76 -15.41 -16.48
N CYS A 192 -6.44 -14.48 -15.82
CA CYS A 192 -6.47 -13.08 -16.24
C CYS A 192 -5.05 -12.50 -16.32
N SER A 193 -4.20 -12.86 -15.36
CA SER A 193 -2.79 -12.45 -15.32
C SER A 193 -1.91 -13.00 -16.44
N SER A 194 -2.40 -13.95 -17.25
CA SER A 194 -1.66 -14.41 -18.43
C SER A 194 -1.50 -13.32 -19.49
N CYS A 195 -2.40 -12.35 -19.50
CA CYS A 195 -2.40 -11.23 -20.44
C CYS A 195 -2.43 -9.89 -19.73
N HIS A 196 -3.26 -9.77 -18.71
CA HIS A 196 -3.47 -8.53 -17.95
C HIS A 196 -2.43 -8.37 -16.83
N ASN A 197 -1.55 -7.38 -16.97
CA ASN A 197 -0.58 -7.03 -15.93
C ASN A 197 -1.11 -5.87 -15.08
N VAL A 198 -1.28 -6.10 -13.79
CA VAL A 198 -1.84 -5.08 -12.89
C VAL A 198 -0.89 -3.89 -12.73
N HIS A 199 0.41 -4.16 -12.58
CA HIS A 199 1.43 -3.15 -12.28
C HIS A 199 2.44 -2.92 -13.41
N GLY A 200 2.13 -3.37 -14.61
CA GLY A 200 2.95 -3.17 -15.79
C GLY A 200 2.11 -3.22 -17.05
N THR A 201 2.76 -3.08 -18.19
CA THR A 201 2.11 -3.15 -19.49
C THR A 201 1.54 -4.54 -19.74
N SER A 202 0.27 -4.62 -20.08
CA SER A 202 -0.40 -5.87 -20.43
C SER A 202 0.13 -6.44 -21.74
N THR A 203 0.19 -7.76 -21.84
CA THR A 203 0.82 -8.46 -22.96
C THR A 203 -0.19 -9.34 -23.69
N LEU A 204 -0.31 -9.18 -24.99
CA LEU A 204 -1.16 -10.03 -25.81
C LEU A 204 -0.51 -11.40 -25.99
N MET A 205 -0.86 -12.38 -25.15
CA MET A 205 -0.30 -13.72 -25.16
C MET A 205 -0.51 -14.43 -26.53
N CYS A 206 -1.63 -14.18 -27.19
CA CYS A 206 -1.96 -14.75 -28.51
C CYS A 206 -0.96 -14.36 -29.59
N SER A 207 -0.25 -13.23 -29.42
CA SER A 207 0.78 -12.76 -30.37
C SER A 207 1.99 -13.67 -30.47
N SER A 208 2.12 -14.67 -29.59
CA SER A 208 3.15 -15.70 -29.70
C SER A 208 2.95 -16.62 -30.93
N CYS A 209 1.70 -16.74 -31.42
CA CYS A 209 1.34 -17.61 -32.52
C CYS A 209 0.54 -16.88 -33.63
N HIS A 210 -0.16 -15.81 -33.29
CA HIS A 210 -1.07 -15.09 -34.17
C HIS A 210 -0.59 -13.65 -34.38
N ASN A 211 -0.87 -13.09 -35.56
CA ASN A 211 -0.58 -11.70 -35.88
C ASN A 211 -1.86 -10.86 -35.72
N PHE A 212 -2.33 -10.71 -34.51
CA PHE A 212 -3.47 -9.86 -34.16
C PHE A 212 -3.04 -8.41 -33.97
N ASP A 213 -3.98 -7.48 -34.13
CA ASP A 213 -3.79 -6.11 -33.73
C ASP A 213 -3.66 -6.03 -32.20
N VAL A 214 -2.62 -5.35 -31.73
CA VAL A 214 -2.37 -5.20 -30.31
C VAL A 214 -3.20 -4.03 -29.79
N PRO A 215 -3.96 -4.19 -28.71
CA PRO A 215 -4.70 -3.08 -28.10
C PRO A 215 -3.79 -1.91 -27.74
N GLU A 216 -4.32 -0.70 -27.83
CA GLU A 216 -3.59 0.50 -27.42
C GLU A 216 -3.12 0.37 -25.96
N GLY A 217 -1.86 0.68 -25.70
CA GLY A 217 -1.23 0.54 -24.38
C GLY A 217 -0.81 -0.88 -24.02
N TRP A 218 -0.97 -1.85 -24.93
CA TRP A 218 -0.51 -3.22 -24.74
C TRP A 218 0.76 -3.49 -25.56
N GLN A 219 1.37 -4.65 -25.33
CA GLN A 219 2.55 -5.12 -26.04
C GLN A 219 2.38 -6.56 -26.54
N THR A 220 3.14 -6.93 -27.56
CA THR A 220 3.29 -8.31 -28.01
C THR A 220 4.20 -9.09 -27.06
N VAL A 221 4.14 -10.43 -27.13
CA VAL A 221 5.10 -11.30 -26.42
C VAL A 221 6.55 -11.00 -26.83
N GLY A 222 6.78 -10.70 -28.12
CA GLY A 222 8.11 -10.35 -28.62
C GLY A 222 8.66 -9.05 -28.04
N GLU A 223 7.81 -8.03 -27.92
CA GLU A 223 8.18 -6.75 -27.30
C GLU A 223 8.44 -6.91 -25.80
N ALA A 224 7.58 -7.66 -25.09
CA ALA A 224 7.78 -7.96 -23.67
C ALA A 224 9.13 -8.67 -23.42
N GLN A 225 9.47 -9.65 -24.26
CA GLN A 225 10.75 -10.34 -24.15
C GLN A 225 11.96 -9.45 -24.48
N ALA A 226 11.82 -8.53 -25.44
CA ALA A 226 12.87 -7.59 -25.79
C ALA A 226 13.14 -6.59 -24.65
N THR A 227 12.08 -6.12 -24.01
CA THR A 227 12.18 -5.23 -22.83
C THR A 227 12.88 -5.94 -21.67
N ALA A 228 12.46 -7.15 -21.33
CA ALA A 228 13.08 -7.93 -20.24
C ALA A 228 14.55 -8.31 -20.47
N GLN A 229 15.05 -8.25 -21.72
CA GLN A 229 16.46 -8.51 -22.05
C GLN A 229 17.31 -7.23 -22.05
N ALA A 230 16.66 -6.05 -22.07
CA ALA A 230 17.33 -4.75 -22.12
C ALA A 230 17.59 -4.17 -20.73
N GLU A 231 16.95 -4.71 -19.70
CA GLU A 231 17.10 -4.36 -18.27
C GLU A 231 18.17 -5.24 -17.59
#